data_a663eed6feb6836e3cffd02191e0755c
#
_entry.id   a663eed6feb6836e3cffd02191e0755c
#
_cell.length_a   1.000
_cell.length_b   1.000
_cell.length_c   1.000
_cell.angle_alpha   90.00
_cell.angle_beta   90.00
_cell.angle_gamma   90.00
#
_symmetry.space_group_name_H-M   'P 1'
#
loop_
_entity.id
_entity.type
_entity.pdbx_description
1 polymer ?
#
loop_
_entity_poly.entity_id
_entity_poly.type
_entity_poly.pdbx_seq_one_letter_code
_entity_poly.pdbx_strand_id
1 'polypeptide(L)'
;MAEYCELKGSQNKAARSLNEVSSATISQILSGSWDLISDDMWRSVAAQIGYDRRRWTVVETRGYNKMCRILSDAQDNALVLAVCGDAGSGKTEAVRNYAAGNRNVYHLCCSEYWNRKQFMVEMLQALGMESSGTVSEMMYDIVLSLKRKESPLVILDEADKLSDQVLYFFISLYNKLEDRCGIVLASTDFLEKRIKKGVRTNRKGYKEIFSRIGRKFIGLPLANGSDVAAICVANGVDNKADISRITDESECDLRRVKRLVYALQMDRD
;
A
#
# COMPACT_ATOMS: atom_id res chain seq x y z
N MET A 1 -16.34 13.25 12.58
CA MET A 1 -17.57 13.07 13.42
C MET A 1 -18.74 12.50 12.62
N ALA A 2 -19.06 12.98 11.41
CA ALA A 2 -20.14 12.44 10.60
C ALA A 2 -19.98 10.92 10.35
N GLU A 3 -18.85 10.49 9.83
CA GLU A 3 -18.53 9.07 9.62
C GLU A 3 -18.64 8.24 10.90
N TYR A 4 -18.24 8.79 12.06
CA TYR A 4 -18.38 8.10 13.34
C TYR A 4 -19.85 7.91 13.74
N CYS A 5 -20.69 8.92 13.48
CA CYS A 5 -22.13 8.82 13.71
C CYS A 5 -22.80 7.80 12.79
N GLU A 6 -22.39 7.71 11.52
CA GLU A 6 -22.85 6.70 10.58
C GLU A 6 -22.42 5.29 11.03
N LEU A 7 -21.16 5.11 11.42
CA LEU A 7 -20.65 3.84 11.96
C LEU A 7 -21.43 3.36 13.18
N LYS A 8 -21.81 4.29 14.08
CA LYS A 8 -22.62 3.96 15.28
C LYS A 8 -24.12 3.90 15.00
N GLY A 9 -24.56 4.31 13.81
CA GLY A 9 -25.95 4.28 13.35
C GLY A 9 -26.82 5.45 13.81
N SER A 10 -26.34 6.34 14.69
CA SER A 10 -27.00 7.62 15.03
C SER A 10 -26.11 8.51 15.92
N GLN A 11 -26.41 9.82 15.97
CA GLN A 11 -25.75 10.78 16.89
C GLN A 11 -25.89 10.38 18.35
N ASN A 12 -27.06 9.91 18.78
CA ASN A 12 -27.31 9.50 20.15
C ASN A 12 -26.52 8.24 20.54
N LYS A 13 -26.38 7.29 19.64
CA LYS A 13 -25.53 6.10 19.87
C LYS A 13 -24.06 6.46 19.88
N ALA A 14 -23.63 7.38 19.01
CA ALA A 14 -22.27 7.91 19.01
C ALA A 14 -21.96 8.61 20.34
N ALA A 15 -22.82 9.49 20.84
CA ALA A 15 -22.67 10.16 22.14
C ALA A 15 -22.52 9.17 23.30
N ARG A 16 -23.35 8.13 23.35
CA ARG A 16 -23.28 7.08 24.39
C ARG A 16 -21.99 6.23 24.33
N SER A 17 -21.32 6.21 23.20
CA SER A 17 -20.06 5.46 23.02
C SER A 17 -18.81 6.30 23.32
N LEU A 18 -19.00 7.58 23.64
CA LEU A 18 -17.92 8.52 23.97
C LEU A 18 -18.03 8.93 25.44
N ASN A 19 -16.89 9.06 26.10
CA ASN A 19 -16.83 9.54 27.49
C ASN A 19 -16.95 11.06 27.52
N GLU A 20 -17.83 11.58 28.39
CA GLU A 20 -18.03 13.03 28.62
C GLU A 20 -18.42 13.84 27.37
N VAL A 21 -18.95 13.19 26.34
CA VAL A 21 -19.41 13.85 25.10
C VAL A 21 -20.93 13.74 25.00
N SER A 22 -21.60 14.87 25.06
CA SER A 22 -23.07 14.92 24.93
C SER A 22 -23.53 14.86 23.48
N SER A 23 -24.79 14.47 23.25
CA SER A 23 -25.40 14.57 21.92
C SER A 23 -25.51 16.02 21.41
N ALA A 24 -25.60 16.99 22.33
CA ALA A 24 -25.55 18.41 22.00
C ALA A 24 -24.19 18.81 21.45
N THR A 25 -23.09 18.33 22.06
CA THR A 25 -21.72 18.56 21.58
C THR A 25 -21.52 17.97 20.17
N ILE A 26 -22.02 16.76 19.91
CA ILE A 26 -21.97 16.16 18.57
C ILE A 26 -22.76 17.00 17.56
N SER A 27 -23.95 17.49 17.95
CA SER A 27 -24.76 18.33 17.10
C SER A 27 -24.07 19.67 16.77
N GLN A 28 -23.41 20.30 17.74
CA GLN A 28 -22.60 21.51 17.53
C GLN A 28 -21.42 21.26 16.58
N ILE A 29 -20.73 20.12 16.71
CA ILE A 29 -19.64 19.73 15.79
C ILE A 29 -20.16 19.59 14.35
N LEU A 30 -21.31 18.93 14.17
CA LEU A 30 -21.88 18.67 12.85
C LEU A 30 -22.50 19.92 12.22
N SER A 31 -23.03 20.83 13.01
CA SER A 31 -23.63 22.10 12.53
C SER A 31 -22.61 23.20 12.25
N GLY A 32 -21.32 23.00 12.58
CA GLY A 32 -20.30 24.02 12.42
C GLY A 32 -20.26 25.09 13.52
N SER A 33 -20.99 24.90 14.62
CA SER A 33 -21.00 25.82 15.78
C SER A 33 -19.79 25.58 16.68
N TRP A 34 -18.59 25.70 16.13
CA TRP A 34 -17.33 25.28 16.76
C TRP A 34 -16.86 26.16 17.88
N ASP A 35 -17.22 27.45 17.85
CA ASP A 35 -16.87 28.44 18.90
C ASP A 35 -17.44 28.09 20.30
N LEU A 36 -18.44 27.19 20.33
CA LEU A 36 -19.07 26.73 21.57
C LEU A 36 -18.36 25.52 22.19
N ILE A 37 -17.30 25.03 21.59
CA ILE A 37 -16.60 23.80 21.98
C ILE A 37 -15.19 24.16 22.44
N SER A 38 -14.85 23.83 23.68
CA SER A 38 -13.50 24.08 24.20
C SER A 38 -12.44 23.21 23.50
N ASP A 39 -11.20 23.69 23.48
CA ASP A 39 -10.06 22.98 22.90
C ASP A 39 -9.86 21.60 23.53
N ASP A 40 -10.07 21.48 24.86
CA ASP A 40 -9.94 20.21 25.56
C ASP A 40 -11.03 19.21 25.13
N MET A 41 -12.25 19.70 24.90
CA MET A 41 -13.33 18.88 24.37
C MET A 41 -13.01 18.42 22.95
N TRP A 42 -12.46 19.29 22.09
CA TRP A 42 -11.99 18.92 20.75
C TRP A 42 -10.93 17.82 20.80
N ARG A 43 -9.91 17.96 21.68
CA ARG A 43 -8.85 16.96 21.85
C ARG A 43 -9.41 15.63 22.35
N SER A 44 -10.31 15.69 23.35
CA SER A 44 -10.96 14.51 23.91
C SER A 44 -11.77 13.76 22.87
N VAL A 45 -12.63 14.47 22.13
CA VAL A 45 -13.44 13.89 21.04
C VAL A 45 -12.55 13.29 19.96
N ALA A 46 -11.54 14.03 19.48
CA ALA A 46 -10.62 13.56 18.45
C ALA A 46 -9.91 12.26 18.86
N ALA A 47 -9.39 12.21 20.09
CA ALA A 47 -8.72 11.02 20.61
C ALA A 47 -9.66 9.81 20.69
N GLN A 48 -10.90 10.02 21.15
CA GLN A 48 -11.87 8.94 21.34
C GLN A 48 -12.42 8.38 20.02
N ILE A 49 -12.58 9.22 18.98
CA ILE A 49 -13.03 8.76 17.65
C ILE A 49 -11.87 8.30 16.77
N GLY A 50 -10.62 8.34 17.28
CA GLY A 50 -9.42 8.02 16.53
C GLY A 50 -9.14 9.01 15.40
N TYR A 51 -9.59 10.27 15.55
CA TYR A 51 -9.30 11.33 14.60
C TYR A 51 -7.85 11.79 14.78
N ASP A 52 -7.07 11.52 13.74
CA ASP A 52 -5.72 12.05 13.64
C ASP A 52 -5.74 13.23 12.64
N ARG A 53 -5.50 14.44 13.15
CA ARG A 53 -5.38 15.66 12.30
C ARG A 53 -4.28 15.50 11.25
N ARG A 54 -3.31 14.63 11.51
CA ARG A 54 -2.17 14.34 10.62
C ARG A 54 -2.45 13.17 9.68
N ARG A 55 -3.67 12.60 9.70
CA ARG A 55 -4.01 11.48 8.84
C ARG A 55 -3.94 11.90 7.38
N TRP A 56 -2.97 11.34 6.68
CA TRP A 56 -2.80 11.55 5.26
C TRP A 56 -3.95 10.93 4.46
N THR A 57 -4.63 11.76 3.66
CA THR A 57 -5.67 11.28 2.75
C THR A 57 -5.02 10.81 1.46
N VAL A 58 -5.22 9.54 1.14
CA VAL A 58 -4.73 8.94 -0.10
C VAL A 58 -5.69 9.29 -1.24
N VAL A 59 -5.12 9.74 -2.35
CA VAL A 59 -5.86 10.09 -3.55
C VAL A 59 -5.63 9.05 -4.65
N GLU A 60 -6.68 8.69 -5.33
CA GLU A 60 -6.65 7.76 -6.46
C GLU A 60 -6.05 8.43 -7.71
N THR A 61 -4.73 8.56 -7.72
CA THR A 61 -3.99 9.06 -8.89
C THR A 61 -4.06 8.06 -10.05
N ARG A 62 -3.64 8.49 -11.24
CA ARG A 62 -3.56 7.59 -12.41
C ARG A 62 -2.67 6.37 -12.15
N GLY A 63 -1.53 6.57 -11.45
CA GLY A 63 -0.63 5.49 -11.04
C GLY A 63 -1.29 4.54 -10.04
N TYR A 64 -1.99 5.08 -9.05
CA TYR A 64 -2.77 4.33 -8.07
C TYR A 64 -3.82 3.45 -8.75
N ASN A 65 -4.69 4.04 -9.58
CA ASN A 65 -5.74 3.31 -10.29
C ASN A 65 -5.21 2.21 -11.20
N LYS A 66 -4.09 2.49 -11.91
CA LYS A 66 -3.43 1.47 -12.74
C LYS A 66 -2.89 0.33 -11.88
N MET A 67 -2.26 0.64 -10.73
CA MET A 67 -1.75 -0.39 -9.82
C MET A 67 -2.89 -1.26 -9.29
N CYS A 68 -3.98 -0.67 -8.82
CA CYS A 68 -5.13 -1.42 -8.32
C CYS A 68 -5.73 -2.35 -9.38
N ARG A 69 -5.84 -1.91 -10.64
CA ARG A 69 -6.30 -2.78 -11.74
C ARG A 69 -5.36 -3.96 -11.97
N ILE A 70 -4.03 -3.72 -11.98
CA ILE A 70 -3.05 -4.81 -12.13
C ILE A 70 -3.16 -5.81 -10.99
N LEU A 71 -3.36 -5.34 -9.76
CA LEU A 71 -3.53 -6.21 -8.58
C LEU A 71 -4.81 -7.02 -8.67
N SER A 72 -5.94 -6.41 -9.08
CA SER A 72 -7.21 -7.10 -9.31
C SER A 72 -7.08 -8.16 -10.40
N ASP A 73 -6.51 -7.80 -11.55
CA ASP A 73 -6.30 -8.74 -12.66
C ASP A 73 -5.43 -9.94 -12.21
N ALA A 74 -4.39 -9.67 -11.41
CA ALA A 74 -3.53 -10.73 -10.89
C ALA A 74 -4.24 -11.61 -9.87
N GLN A 75 -5.08 -11.03 -9.00
CA GLN A 75 -5.85 -11.75 -8.00
C GLN A 75 -6.93 -12.63 -8.63
N ASP A 76 -7.71 -12.05 -9.54
CA ASP A 76 -8.87 -12.73 -10.14
C ASP A 76 -8.48 -13.87 -11.08
N ASN A 77 -7.32 -13.74 -11.74
CA ASN A 77 -6.86 -14.68 -12.76
C ASN A 77 -5.60 -15.47 -12.38
N ALA A 78 -5.19 -15.42 -11.10
CA ALA A 78 -3.98 -16.06 -10.59
C ALA A 78 -2.70 -15.74 -11.42
N LEU A 79 -2.58 -14.49 -11.92
CA LEU A 79 -1.47 -14.10 -12.80
C LEU A 79 -0.22 -13.76 -12.01
N VAL A 80 0.94 -13.98 -12.66
CA VAL A 80 2.22 -13.49 -12.14
C VAL A 80 2.72 -12.33 -12.97
N LEU A 81 2.80 -11.16 -12.35
CA LEU A 81 3.09 -9.90 -13.02
C LEU A 81 4.27 -9.17 -12.35
N ALA A 82 5.04 -8.46 -13.16
CA ALA A 82 6.07 -7.55 -12.65
C ALA A 82 5.70 -6.10 -12.99
N VAL A 83 5.65 -5.26 -11.97
CA VAL A 83 5.30 -3.84 -12.08
C VAL A 83 6.49 -2.99 -11.71
N CYS A 84 6.87 -2.08 -12.61
CA CYS A 84 7.94 -1.12 -12.39
C CYS A 84 7.40 0.31 -12.33
N GLY A 85 7.98 1.11 -11.45
CA GLY A 85 7.70 2.54 -11.35
C GLY A 85 8.77 3.23 -10.53
N ASP A 86 8.95 4.52 -10.75
CA ASP A 86 9.98 5.29 -10.07
C ASP A 86 9.77 5.35 -8.56
N ALA A 87 10.83 5.65 -7.83
CA ALA A 87 10.72 5.98 -6.41
C ALA A 87 9.74 7.17 -6.25
N GLY A 88 8.93 7.14 -5.20
CA GLY A 88 7.95 8.21 -4.99
C GLY A 88 6.70 8.17 -5.87
N SER A 89 6.54 7.19 -6.78
CA SER A 89 5.35 7.07 -7.65
C SER A 89 4.07 6.56 -6.96
N GLY A 90 4.10 6.31 -5.65
CA GLY A 90 2.92 5.88 -4.88
C GLY A 90 2.62 4.37 -4.89
N LYS A 91 3.51 3.51 -5.43
CA LYS A 91 3.32 2.04 -5.50
C LYS A 91 2.94 1.44 -4.15
N THR A 92 3.79 1.64 -3.16
CA THR A 92 3.61 1.08 -1.80
C THR A 92 2.28 1.50 -1.18
N GLU A 93 1.85 2.74 -1.39
CA GLU A 93 0.57 3.23 -0.86
C GLU A 93 -0.63 2.56 -1.55
N ALA A 94 -0.58 2.43 -2.88
CA ALA A 94 -1.60 1.71 -3.64
C ALA A 94 -1.68 0.23 -3.22
N VAL A 95 -0.52 -0.43 -3.04
CA VAL A 95 -0.44 -1.82 -2.58
C VAL A 95 -1.03 -1.98 -1.17
N ARG A 96 -0.68 -1.09 -0.23
CA ARG A 96 -1.20 -1.14 1.15
C ARG A 96 -2.70 -0.98 1.19
N ASN A 97 -3.24 0.00 0.46
CA ASN A 97 -4.68 0.24 0.42
C ASN A 97 -5.43 -0.92 -0.25
N TYR A 98 -4.88 -1.45 -1.34
CA TYR A 98 -5.46 -2.63 -1.99
C TYR A 98 -5.49 -3.82 -1.03
N ALA A 99 -4.39 -4.10 -0.33
CA ALA A 99 -4.30 -5.20 0.63
C ALA A 99 -5.25 -5.00 1.84
N ALA A 100 -5.44 -3.77 2.29
CA ALA A 100 -6.37 -3.46 3.39
C ALA A 100 -7.84 -3.61 2.98
N GLY A 101 -8.18 -3.34 1.72
CA GLY A 101 -9.56 -3.39 1.20
C GLY A 101 -9.98 -4.74 0.62
N ASN A 102 -9.05 -5.67 0.38
CA ASN A 102 -9.34 -6.92 -0.30
C ASN A 102 -8.95 -8.14 0.55
N ARG A 103 -9.78 -9.19 0.47
CA ARG A 103 -9.52 -10.44 1.21
C ARG A 103 -8.41 -11.25 0.54
N ASN A 104 -7.69 -12.03 1.32
CA ASN A 104 -6.65 -12.96 0.86
C ASN A 104 -5.51 -12.28 0.08
N VAL A 105 -5.24 -11.02 0.36
CA VAL A 105 -4.12 -10.26 -0.22
C VAL A 105 -3.01 -10.13 0.83
N TYR A 106 -1.82 -10.56 0.48
CA TYR A 106 -0.67 -10.63 1.36
C TYR A 106 0.46 -9.74 0.83
N HIS A 107 0.69 -8.63 1.51
CA HIS A 107 1.70 -7.63 1.14
C HIS A 107 2.97 -7.83 1.96
N LEU A 108 4.09 -8.07 1.28
CA LEU A 108 5.41 -8.17 1.86
C LEU A 108 6.30 -7.04 1.33
N CYS A 109 6.88 -6.26 2.23
CA CYS A 109 7.89 -5.26 1.88
C CYS A 109 9.28 -5.89 1.94
N CYS A 110 9.85 -6.22 0.79
CA CYS A 110 11.10 -6.96 0.68
C CYS A 110 12.31 -6.18 1.23
N SER A 111 13.29 -6.91 1.77
CA SER A 111 14.50 -6.33 2.33
C SER A 111 15.77 -7.03 1.82
N GLU A 112 16.86 -6.29 1.72
CA GLU A 112 18.15 -6.77 1.20
C GLU A 112 18.77 -7.90 2.06
N TYR A 113 18.50 -7.89 3.37
CA TYR A 113 19.01 -8.88 4.31
C TYR A 113 18.25 -10.20 4.30
N TRP A 114 17.16 -10.32 3.52
CA TRP A 114 16.40 -11.55 3.47
C TRP A 114 17.18 -12.67 2.79
N ASN A 115 17.34 -13.76 3.51
CA ASN A 115 17.70 -15.06 2.96
C ASN A 115 16.43 -15.92 2.74
N ARG A 116 16.60 -17.16 2.27
CA ARG A 116 15.46 -18.05 2.00
C ARG A 116 14.61 -18.33 3.24
N LYS A 117 15.23 -18.48 4.41
CA LYS A 117 14.50 -18.75 5.66
C LYS A 117 13.71 -17.52 6.09
N GLN A 118 14.33 -16.34 6.04
CA GLN A 118 13.65 -15.09 6.39
C GLN A 118 12.48 -14.80 5.44
N PHE A 119 12.64 -15.04 4.15
CA PHE A 119 11.54 -14.91 3.19
C PHE A 119 10.34 -15.80 3.55
N MET A 120 10.56 -17.04 3.98
CA MET A 120 9.48 -17.93 4.43
C MET A 120 8.84 -17.45 5.74
N VAL A 121 9.65 -16.96 6.68
CA VAL A 121 9.16 -16.37 7.94
C VAL A 121 8.22 -15.20 7.66
N GLU A 122 8.63 -14.25 6.81
CA GLU A 122 7.81 -13.10 6.45
C GLU A 122 6.51 -13.50 5.72
N MET A 123 6.60 -14.52 4.85
CA MET A 123 5.42 -15.08 4.20
C MET A 123 4.43 -15.69 5.21
N LEU A 124 4.91 -16.49 6.16
CA LEU A 124 4.06 -17.08 7.20
C LEU A 124 3.44 -16.00 8.10
N GLN A 125 4.21 -15.00 8.49
CA GLN A 125 3.71 -13.87 9.28
C GLN A 125 2.61 -13.10 8.52
N ALA A 126 2.81 -12.83 7.23
CA ALA A 126 1.79 -12.19 6.40
C ALA A 126 0.51 -13.04 6.29
N LEU A 127 0.63 -14.37 6.33
CA LEU A 127 -0.50 -15.31 6.36
C LEU A 127 -1.15 -15.44 7.76
N GLY A 128 -0.59 -14.80 8.80
CA GLY A 128 -1.03 -14.95 10.19
C GLY A 128 -0.71 -16.31 10.80
N MET A 129 0.36 -16.96 10.34
CA MET A 129 0.77 -18.30 10.76
C MET A 129 2.07 -18.24 11.59
N GLU A 130 2.26 -19.24 12.46
CA GLU A 130 3.53 -19.39 13.19
C GLU A 130 4.66 -19.77 12.24
N SER A 131 5.83 -19.16 12.46
CA SER A 131 7.02 -19.37 11.63
C SER A 131 8.02 -20.30 12.36
N SER A 132 7.80 -21.60 12.29
CA SER A 132 8.68 -22.62 12.89
C SER A 132 9.09 -23.69 11.87
N GLY A 133 10.14 -24.43 12.18
CA GLY A 133 10.60 -25.56 11.38
C GLY A 133 11.62 -25.20 10.30
N THR A 134 11.79 -26.14 9.38
CA THR A 134 12.71 -26.05 8.25
C THR A 134 12.12 -25.23 7.09
N VAL A 135 12.96 -24.75 6.18
CA VAL A 135 12.52 -24.04 4.97
C VAL A 135 11.54 -24.88 4.14
N SER A 136 11.70 -26.21 4.12
CA SER A 136 10.81 -27.10 3.38
C SER A 136 9.44 -27.24 4.03
N GLU A 137 9.39 -27.34 5.36
CA GLU A 137 8.13 -27.37 6.11
C GLU A 137 7.39 -26.04 5.98
N MET A 138 8.06 -24.91 6.20
CA MET A 138 7.48 -23.59 6.02
C MET A 138 6.95 -23.39 4.59
N MET A 139 7.67 -23.84 3.55
CA MET A 139 7.19 -23.79 2.16
C MET A 139 5.94 -24.63 1.97
N TYR A 140 5.88 -25.82 2.57
CA TYR A 140 4.70 -26.69 2.50
C TYR A 140 3.48 -25.98 3.13
N ASP A 141 3.63 -25.42 4.31
CA ASP A 141 2.56 -24.74 5.05
C ASP A 141 2.04 -23.51 4.31
N ILE A 142 2.95 -22.69 3.75
CA ILE A 142 2.59 -21.55 2.92
C ILE A 142 1.75 -21.98 1.71
N VAL A 143 2.23 -22.98 0.97
CA VAL A 143 1.54 -23.48 -0.23
C VAL A 143 0.18 -24.06 0.12
N LEU A 144 0.10 -24.84 1.20
CA LEU A 144 -1.15 -25.43 1.66
C LEU A 144 -2.17 -24.35 2.09
N SER A 145 -1.69 -23.35 2.83
CA SER A 145 -2.54 -22.22 3.25
C SER A 145 -3.07 -21.42 2.07
N LEU A 146 -2.21 -21.04 1.13
CA LEU A 146 -2.61 -20.27 -0.05
C LEU A 146 -3.59 -21.06 -0.95
N LYS A 147 -3.36 -22.35 -1.16
CA LYS A 147 -4.26 -23.21 -1.97
C LYS A 147 -5.66 -23.37 -1.41
N ARG A 148 -5.84 -23.14 -0.11
CA ARG A 148 -7.15 -23.19 0.57
C ARG A 148 -7.91 -21.87 0.53
N LYS A 149 -7.29 -20.79 0.07
CA LYS A 149 -7.90 -19.46 -0.03
C LYS A 149 -8.56 -19.27 -1.39
N GLU A 150 -9.60 -18.49 -1.41
CA GLU A 150 -10.25 -18.04 -2.64
C GLU A 150 -9.46 -16.86 -3.20
N SER A 151 -9.04 -16.95 -4.46
CA SER A 151 -8.28 -15.92 -5.18
C SER A 151 -7.19 -15.25 -4.32
N PRO A 152 -6.20 -16.00 -3.81
CA PRO A 152 -5.13 -15.41 -3.02
C PRO A 152 -4.19 -14.60 -3.90
N LEU A 153 -3.70 -13.47 -3.37
CA LEU A 153 -2.70 -12.63 -4.01
C LEU A 153 -1.52 -12.39 -3.07
N VAL A 154 -0.31 -12.64 -3.55
CA VAL A 154 0.93 -12.29 -2.88
C VAL A 154 1.58 -11.11 -3.59
N ILE A 155 1.88 -10.04 -2.86
CA ILE A 155 2.53 -8.85 -3.41
C ILE A 155 3.89 -8.70 -2.75
N LEU A 156 4.95 -8.79 -3.56
CA LEU A 156 6.33 -8.57 -3.15
C LEU A 156 6.70 -7.13 -3.54
N ASP A 157 6.55 -6.20 -2.61
CA ASP A 157 6.93 -4.78 -2.81
C ASP A 157 8.43 -4.61 -2.56
N GLU A 158 9.06 -3.68 -3.29
CA GLU A 158 10.51 -3.50 -3.31
C GLU A 158 11.27 -4.80 -3.70
N ALA A 159 10.73 -5.58 -4.63
CA ALA A 159 11.27 -6.86 -5.04
C ALA A 159 12.69 -6.80 -5.64
N ASP A 160 13.14 -5.63 -6.06
CA ASP A 160 14.51 -5.36 -6.48
C ASP A 160 15.55 -5.52 -5.36
N LYS A 161 15.14 -5.44 -4.08
CA LYS A 161 15.99 -5.71 -2.93
C LYS A 161 16.29 -7.18 -2.69
N LEU A 162 15.48 -8.09 -3.25
CA LEU A 162 15.70 -9.52 -3.06
C LEU A 162 17.00 -9.98 -3.71
N SER A 163 17.78 -10.78 -2.99
CA SER A 163 18.99 -11.43 -3.53
C SER A 163 18.62 -12.42 -4.65
N ASP A 164 19.60 -12.77 -5.51
CA ASP A 164 19.40 -13.81 -6.53
C ASP A 164 18.93 -15.14 -5.93
N GLN A 165 19.44 -15.47 -4.76
CA GLN A 165 19.10 -16.71 -4.08
C GLN A 165 17.60 -16.76 -3.69
N VAL A 166 17.05 -15.65 -3.26
CA VAL A 166 15.61 -15.54 -2.93
C VAL A 166 14.76 -15.49 -4.19
N LEU A 167 15.20 -14.76 -5.22
CA LEU A 167 14.52 -14.76 -6.52
C LEU A 167 14.42 -16.15 -7.15
N TYR A 168 15.48 -17.00 -7.00
CA TYR A 168 15.38 -18.39 -7.46
C TYR A 168 14.42 -19.21 -6.61
N PHE A 169 14.40 -18.95 -5.33
CA PHE A 169 13.48 -19.62 -4.44
C PHE A 169 12.01 -19.26 -4.76
N PHE A 170 11.77 -18.04 -5.21
CA PHE A 170 10.47 -17.60 -5.76
C PHE A 170 9.99 -18.50 -6.90
N ILE A 171 10.88 -18.99 -7.80
CA ILE A 171 10.49 -19.93 -8.86
C ILE A 171 9.88 -21.20 -8.26
N SER A 172 10.47 -21.73 -7.17
CA SER A 172 9.95 -22.91 -6.50
C SER A 172 8.58 -22.68 -5.88
N LEU A 173 8.35 -21.51 -5.32
CA LEU A 173 7.04 -21.10 -4.80
C LEU A 173 6.03 -20.98 -5.94
N TYR A 174 6.39 -20.27 -7.01
CA TYR A 174 5.56 -20.14 -8.21
C TYR A 174 5.10 -21.49 -8.73
N ASN A 175 6.03 -22.41 -9.01
CA ASN A 175 5.69 -23.73 -9.59
C ASN A 175 4.71 -24.55 -8.73
N LYS A 176 4.65 -24.28 -7.42
CA LYS A 176 3.70 -24.93 -6.50
C LYS A 176 2.33 -24.25 -6.45
N LEU A 177 2.26 -22.99 -6.85
CA LEU A 177 1.09 -22.12 -6.77
C LEU A 177 0.53 -21.71 -8.14
N GLU A 178 1.13 -22.20 -9.24
CA GLU A 178 0.69 -21.91 -10.62
C GLU A 178 -0.83 -22.14 -10.75
N ASP A 179 -1.51 -21.20 -11.38
CA ASP A 179 -2.98 -21.15 -11.58
C ASP A 179 -3.81 -21.16 -10.28
N ARG A 180 -3.20 -20.92 -9.14
CA ARG A 180 -3.86 -20.92 -7.82
C ARG A 180 -3.69 -19.65 -7.04
N CYS A 181 -2.64 -18.88 -7.30
CA CYS A 181 -2.30 -17.69 -6.53
C CYS A 181 -1.74 -16.62 -7.46
N GLY A 182 -2.33 -15.44 -7.43
CA GLY A 182 -1.73 -14.27 -8.07
C GLY A 182 -0.45 -13.86 -7.37
N ILE A 183 0.58 -13.45 -8.11
CA ILE A 183 1.81 -12.94 -7.53
C ILE A 183 2.25 -11.68 -8.28
N VAL A 184 2.44 -10.58 -7.55
CA VAL A 184 2.90 -9.33 -8.15
C VAL A 184 4.25 -8.93 -7.55
N LEU A 185 5.24 -8.74 -8.42
CA LEU A 185 6.54 -8.16 -8.07
C LEU A 185 6.48 -6.66 -8.35
N ALA A 186 6.37 -5.84 -7.31
CA ALA A 186 6.43 -4.39 -7.44
C ALA A 186 7.86 -3.90 -7.13
N SER A 187 8.41 -3.06 -8.00
CA SER A 187 9.82 -2.63 -7.88
C SER A 187 10.07 -1.28 -8.55
N THR A 188 11.30 -0.83 -8.48
CA THR A 188 11.85 0.17 -9.39
C THR A 188 12.25 -0.49 -10.73
N ASP A 189 12.69 0.30 -11.69
CA ASP A 189 13.21 -0.18 -12.97
C ASP A 189 14.49 -1.02 -12.84
N PHE A 190 15.11 -0.98 -11.66
CA PHE A 190 16.31 -1.74 -11.35
C PHE A 190 16.10 -3.27 -11.47
N LEU A 191 14.93 -3.78 -11.02
CA LEU A 191 14.60 -5.20 -11.17
C LEU A 191 14.50 -5.60 -12.64
N GLU A 192 13.87 -4.78 -13.46
CA GLU A 192 13.77 -5.01 -14.91
C GLU A 192 15.16 -5.06 -15.56
N LYS A 193 16.00 -4.05 -15.29
CA LYS A 193 17.38 -3.99 -15.81
C LYS A 193 18.18 -5.21 -15.38
N ARG A 194 18.08 -5.61 -14.10
CA ARG A 194 18.76 -6.77 -13.53
C ARG A 194 18.31 -8.06 -14.20
N ILE A 195 17.01 -8.29 -14.37
CA ILE A 195 16.48 -9.50 -15.00
C ILE A 195 16.88 -9.56 -16.48
N LYS A 196 16.70 -8.47 -17.23
CA LYS A 196 17.10 -8.42 -18.64
C LYS A 196 18.61 -8.64 -18.83
N LYS A 197 19.45 -8.08 -17.96
CA LYS A 197 20.90 -8.32 -17.95
C LYS A 197 21.20 -9.80 -17.68
N GLY A 198 20.56 -10.41 -16.69
CA GLY A 198 20.73 -11.82 -16.35
C GLY A 198 20.33 -12.77 -17.48
N VAL A 199 19.24 -12.46 -18.19
CA VAL A 199 18.80 -13.20 -19.41
C VAL A 199 19.86 -13.08 -20.51
N ARG A 200 20.35 -11.87 -20.79
CA ARG A 200 21.35 -11.60 -21.84
C ARG A 200 22.68 -12.32 -21.55
N THR A 201 23.10 -12.34 -20.31
CA THR A 201 24.33 -13.02 -19.88
C THR A 201 24.15 -14.50 -19.57
N ASN A 202 22.99 -15.07 -19.89
CA ASN A 202 22.63 -16.47 -19.63
C ASN A 202 22.85 -16.90 -18.16
N ARG A 203 22.62 -15.97 -17.21
CA ARG A 203 22.73 -16.26 -15.78
C ARG A 203 21.65 -17.23 -15.34
N LYS A 204 22.02 -18.23 -14.53
CA LYS A 204 21.13 -19.30 -14.05
C LYS A 204 19.83 -18.74 -13.46
N GLY A 205 18.67 -19.28 -13.87
CA GLY A 205 17.34 -18.97 -13.35
C GLY A 205 16.70 -17.69 -13.91
N TYR A 206 17.46 -16.76 -14.48
CA TYR A 206 16.91 -15.49 -14.96
C TYR A 206 15.96 -15.65 -16.15
N LYS A 207 16.23 -16.61 -17.07
CA LYS A 207 15.30 -16.94 -18.15
C LYS A 207 13.98 -17.49 -17.62
N GLU A 208 14.06 -18.29 -16.55
CA GLU A 208 12.87 -18.85 -15.91
C GLU A 208 12.04 -17.75 -15.24
N ILE A 209 12.65 -16.89 -14.41
CA ILE A 209 11.95 -15.74 -13.80
C ILE A 209 11.29 -14.89 -14.87
N PHE A 210 12.05 -14.52 -15.93
CA PHE A 210 11.54 -13.70 -17.01
C PHE A 210 10.36 -14.36 -17.74
N SER A 211 10.39 -15.68 -17.90
CA SER A 211 9.27 -16.44 -18.47
C SER A 211 8.04 -16.40 -17.57
N ARG A 212 8.21 -16.59 -16.24
CA ARG A 212 7.12 -16.63 -15.24
C ARG A 212 6.37 -15.31 -15.11
N ILE A 213 7.07 -14.18 -15.24
CA ILE A 213 6.45 -12.84 -15.23
C ILE A 213 5.91 -12.42 -16.61
N GLY A 214 5.70 -13.38 -17.52
CA GLY A 214 5.14 -13.12 -18.86
C GLY A 214 6.07 -12.36 -19.80
N ARG A 215 7.38 -12.34 -19.53
CA ARG A 215 8.42 -11.63 -20.32
C ARG A 215 8.19 -10.13 -20.47
N LYS A 216 7.40 -9.55 -19.59
CA LYS A 216 7.00 -8.13 -19.65
C LYS A 216 7.04 -7.50 -18.26
N PHE A 217 7.52 -6.27 -18.22
CA PHE A 217 7.38 -5.39 -17.08
C PHE A 217 6.34 -4.32 -17.38
N ILE A 218 5.43 -4.11 -16.45
CA ILE A 218 4.34 -3.14 -16.59
C ILE A 218 4.78 -1.84 -15.93
N GLY A 219 5.05 -0.81 -16.72
CA GLY A 219 5.41 0.51 -16.20
C GLY A 219 4.20 1.24 -15.62
N LEU A 220 4.33 1.82 -14.43
CA LEU A 220 3.36 2.75 -13.91
C LEU A 220 3.61 4.16 -14.48
N PRO A 221 2.56 4.94 -14.75
CA PRO A 221 2.73 6.32 -15.16
C PRO A 221 3.31 7.14 -14.01
N LEU A 222 4.16 8.09 -14.33
CA LEU A 222 4.58 9.13 -13.40
C LEU A 222 3.37 9.98 -12.97
N ALA A 223 3.39 10.45 -11.74
CA ALA A 223 2.44 11.47 -11.32
C ALA A 223 2.63 12.73 -12.16
N ASN A 224 1.57 13.50 -12.32
CA ASN A 224 1.63 14.78 -13.02
C ASN A 224 1.08 15.90 -12.12
N GLY A 225 1.10 17.12 -12.61
CA GLY A 225 0.61 18.29 -11.87
C GLY A 225 -0.86 18.16 -11.41
N SER A 226 -1.73 17.49 -12.19
CA SER A 226 -3.13 17.25 -11.76
C SER A 226 -3.23 16.23 -10.64
N ASP A 227 -2.38 15.19 -10.62
CA ASP A 227 -2.30 14.24 -9.52
C ASP A 227 -1.81 14.95 -8.24
N VAL A 228 -0.78 15.80 -8.36
CA VAL A 228 -0.24 16.60 -7.24
C VAL A 228 -1.28 17.56 -6.70
N ALA A 229 -1.98 18.29 -7.57
CA ALA A 229 -3.04 19.21 -7.16
C ALA A 229 -4.17 18.51 -6.42
N ALA A 230 -4.62 17.34 -6.90
CA ALA A 230 -5.64 16.54 -6.23
C ALA A 230 -5.19 16.10 -4.84
N ILE A 231 -3.93 15.69 -4.69
CA ILE A 231 -3.34 15.30 -3.40
C ILE A 231 -3.28 16.51 -2.45
N CYS A 232 -2.85 17.68 -2.92
CA CYS A 232 -2.79 18.91 -2.14
C CYS A 232 -4.18 19.28 -1.59
N VAL A 233 -5.18 19.33 -2.47
CA VAL A 233 -6.56 19.68 -2.09
C VAL A 233 -7.14 18.68 -1.09
N ALA A 234 -6.98 17.38 -1.32
CA ALA A 234 -7.45 16.33 -0.42
C ALA A 234 -6.79 16.38 0.97
N ASN A 235 -5.63 17.02 1.07
CA ASN A 235 -4.88 17.18 2.31
C ASN A 235 -4.85 18.65 2.81
N GLY A 236 -5.86 19.45 2.44
CA GLY A 236 -6.10 20.77 3.03
C GLY A 236 -5.24 21.91 2.47
N VAL A 237 -4.64 21.74 1.29
CA VAL A 237 -3.94 22.80 0.57
C VAL A 237 -4.73 23.14 -0.70
N ASP A 238 -5.50 24.22 -0.68
CA ASP A 238 -6.38 24.67 -1.74
C ASP A 238 -5.89 25.94 -2.47
N ASN A 239 -4.91 26.64 -1.91
CA ASN A 239 -4.30 27.82 -2.52
C ASN A 239 -3.53 27.45 -3.79
N LYS A 240 -3.90 28.04 -4.92
CA LYS A 240 -3.29 27.75 -6.23
C LYS A 240 -1.78 28.06 -6.28
N ALA A 241 -1.32 29.09 -5.59
CA ALA A 241 0.11 29.45 -5.55
C ALA A 241 0.91 28.40 -4.79
N ASP A 242 0.38 27.91 -3.66
CA ASP A 242 1.00 26.83 -2.87
C ASP A 242 1.02 25.52 -3.65
N ILE A 243 -0.07 25.17 -4.34
CA ILE A 243 -0.15 23.97 -5.18
C ILE A 243 0.87 24.04 -6.32
N SER A 244 1.01 25.19 -6.99
CA SER A 244 2.02 25.38 -8.05
C SER A 244 3.42 25.20 -7.49
N ARG A 245 3.74 25.85 -6.37
CA ARG A 245 5.03 25.71 -5.70
C ARG A 245 5.34 24.26 -5.33
N ILE A 246 4.39 23.55 -4.71
CA ILE A 246 4.56 22.14 -4.35
C ILE A 246 4.77 21.28 -5.60
N THR A 247 4.07 21.56 -6.69
CA THR A 247 4.23 20.81 -7.95
C THR A 247 5.63 20.98 -8.50
N ASP A 248 6.13 22.21 -8.55
CA ASP A 248 7.44 22.53 -9.09
C ASP A 248 8.56 21.97 -8.21
N GLU A 249 8.48 22.18 -6.88
CA GLU A 249 9.49 21.72 -5.94
C GLU A 249 9.54 20.21 -5.78
N SER A 250 8.39 19.53 -5.88
CA SER A 250 8.33 18.08 -5.71
C SER A 250 8.81 17.30 -6.93
N GLU A 251 8.85 17.91 -8.10
CA GLU A 251 9.12 17.21 -9.37
C GLU A 251 8.18 15.99 -9.58
N CYS A 252 6.96 16.09 -9.04
CA CYS A 252 5.97 15.03 -9.03
C CYS A 252 6.37 13.75 -8.24
N ASP A 253 7.40 13.80 -7.40
CA ASP A 253 7.67 12.76 -6.40
C ASP A 253 6.66 12.88 -5.25
N LEU A 254 5.76 11.90 -5.11
CA LEU A 254 4.67 11.94 -4.13
C LEU A 254 5.15 11.91 -2.66
N ARG A 255 6.37 11.42 -2.38
CA ARG A 255 6.98 11.52 -1.04
C ARG A 255 7.37 12.97 -0.74
N ARG A 256 7.91 13.69 -1.74
CA ARG A 256 8.23 15.12 -1.61
C ARG A 256 6.94 15.93 -1.48
N VAL A 257 5.91 15.64 -2.28
CA VAL A 257 4.58 16.27 -2.15
C VAL A 257 4.08 16.17 -0.71
N LYS A 258 4.08 14.97 -0.13
CA LYS A 258 3.64 14.74 1.26
C LYS A 258 4.42 15.58 2.26
N ARG A 259 5.75 15.66 2.12
CA ARG A 259 6.61 16.46 3.02
C ARG A 259 6.33 17.95 2.90
N LEU A 260 6.15 18.46 1.67
CA LEU A 260 5.87 19.87 1.42
C LEU A 260 4.50 20.28 1.95
N VAL A 261 3.49 19.43 1.79
CA VAL A 261 2.15 19.65 2.37
C VAL A 261 2.24 19.72 3.91
N TYR A 262 2.94 18.79 4.56
CA TYR A 262 3.11 18.83 6.02
C TYR A 262 3.88 20.07 6.49
N ALA A 263 4.95 20.46 5.80
CA ALA A 263 5.69 21.68 6.13
C ALA A 263 4.78 22.91 6.08
N LEU A 264 3.98 23.03 5.03
CA LEU A 264 3.05 24.14 4.86
C LEU A 264 1.94 24.17 5.91
N GLN A 265 1.50 23.01 6.39
CA GLN A 265 0.52 22.91 7.48
C GLN A 265 1.14 23.32 8.83
N MET A 266 2.41 22.97 9.09
CA MET A 266 3.12 23.38 10.32
C MET A 266 3.39 24.88 10.38
N ASP A 267 3.64 25.53 9.23
CA ASP A 267 3.86 26.97 9.17
C ASP A 267 2.57 27.78 9.39
N ARG A 268 1.39 27.15 9.28
CA ARG A 268 0.06 27.77 9.48
C ARG A 268 -0.50 27.58 10.91
N ASP A 269 0.06 26.67 11.70
CA ASP A 269 -0.28 26.41 13.13
C ASP A 269 0.58 27.26 14.05
#